data_7cd828b10e5a5a3a7fb806e472bcf5f2
#
_entry.id   7cd828b10e5a5a3a7fb806e472bcf5f2
#
_cell.length_a   1.000
_cell.length_b   1.000
_cell.length_c   1.000
_cell.angle_alpha   90.00
_cell.angle_beta   90.00
_cell.angle_gamma   90.00
#
_symmetry.space_group_name_H-M   'P 1'
#
loop_
_entity.id
_entity.type
_entity.pdbx_description
1 polymer ?
#
loop_
_entity_poly.entity_id
_entity_poly.type
_entity_poly.pdbx_seq_one_letter_code
_entity_poly.pdbx_strand_id
1 'polypeptide(L)'
;HEFWHSDGWDWVQSLPQKAPLYWHPSPDDSAQWLHFTLTGVQPLPATAPVTHLSYFEAHAFCQWAGWRLPTEFEWEVGAPHFNWGRRWEWTQSAYQPYPGFKRSADIVGEYNGKFMVNQQVLRGASFATPPGHARLTYRNFFHANTRWQYSGLRPARDPITKALS
;
A
#
# COMPACT_ATOMS: atom_id res chain seq x y z
N HIS A 1 12.11 -16.15 4.08
CA HIS A 1 10.66 -16.21 4.44
C HIS A 1 10.35 -15.46 5.73
N GLU A 2 11.33 -15.21 6.58
CA GLU A 2 11.19 -14.63 7.93
C GLU A 2 10.49 -13.24 7.97
N PHE A 3 10.54 -12.47 6.88
CA PHE A 3 9.90 -11.14 6.79
C PHE A 3 8.45 -11.17 6.30
N TRP A 4 7.95 -12.33 5.90
CA TRP A 4 6.64 -12.47 5.27
C TRP A 4 5.60 -13.03 6.23
N HIS A 5 4.36 -12.54 6.14
CA HIS A 5 3.23 -13.30 6.66
C HIS A 5 3.09 -14.62 5.89
N SER A 6 2.52 -15.65 6.50
CA SER A 6 2.36 -16.97 5.88
C SER A 6 1.67 -16.90 4.52
N ASP A 7 0.50 -16.26 4.46
CA ASP A 7 -0.27 -16.09 3.23
C ASP A 7 0.49 -15.30 2.17
N GLY A 8 1.28 -14.30 2.61
CA GLY A 8 2.14 -13.51 1.73
C GLY A 8 3.29 -14.32 1.17
N TRP A 9 3.86 -15.22 1.97
CA TRP A 9 4.91 -16.12 1.51
C TRP A 9 4.38 -17.08 0.44
N ASP A 10 3.26 -17.74 0.69
CA ASP A 10 2.65 -18.65 -0.28
C ASP A 10 2.27 -17.92 -1.57
N TRP A 11 1.69 -16.72 -1.43
CA TRP A 11 1.33 -15.89 -2.57
C TRP A 11 2.55 -15.51 -3.40
N VAL A 12 3.65 -15.01 -2.80
CA VAL A 12 4.83 -14.59 -3.57
C VAL A 12 5.53 -15.76 -4.24
N GLN A 13 5.47 -16.98 -3.67
CA GLN A 13 5.98 -18.18 -4.34
C GLN A 13 5.19 -18.54 -5.61
N SER A 14 3.89 -18.20 -5.64
CA SER A 14 3.05 -18.45 -6.82
C SER A 14 3.28 -17.45 -7.96
N LEU A 15 4.01 -16.36 -7.73
CA LEU A 15 4.25 -15.35 -8.76
C LEU A 15 5.31 -15.80 -9.77
N PRO A 16 5.07 -15.58 -11.06
CA PRO A 16 6.06 -15.86 -12.10
C PRO A 16 7.29 -14.97 -12.00
N GLN A 17 7.14 -13.77 -11.42
CA GLN A 17 8.20 -12.79 -11.24
C GLN A 17 8.08 -12.12 -9.87
N LYS A 18 9.16 -12.13 -9.10
CA LYS A 18 9.24 -11.57 -7.75
C LYS A 18 9.69 -10.10 -7.79
N ALA A 19 8.86 -9.26 -8.37
CA ALA A 19 9.05 -7.82 -8.49
C ALA A 19 7.69 -7.12 -8.42
N PRO A 20 7.65 -5.79 -8.19
CA PRO A 20 6.42 -5.02 -8.29
C PRO A 20 5.70 -5.27 -9.61
N LEU A 21 4.37 -5.24 -9.60
CA LEU A 21 3.59 -5.45 -10.81
C LEU A 21 3.99 -4.41 -11.87
N TYR A 22 4.07 -4.84 -13.14
CA TYR A 22 4.49 -4.02 -14.29
C TYR A 22 5.98 -3.67 -14.36
N TRP A 23 6.81 -4.21 -13.47
CA TRP A 23 8.25 -4.14 -13.64
C TRP A 23 8.74 -5.31 -14.49
N HIS A 24 9.68 -5.03 -15.38
CA HIS A 24 10.30 -6.03 -16.25
C HIS A 24 11.81 -5.81 -16.29
N PRO A 25 12.62 -6.89 -16.31
CA PRO A 25 14.04 -6.73 -16.59
C PRO A 25 14.22 -6.20 -18.02
N SER A 26 15.20 -5.35 -18.23
CA SER A 26 15.54 -4.89 -19.57
C SER A 26 16.10 -6.06 -20.40
N PRO A 27 15.68 -6.24 -21.65
CA PRO A 27 16.26 -7.26 -22.53
C PRO A 27 17.71 -6.96 -22.90
N ASP A 28 18.11 -5.69 -22.88
CA ASP A 28 19.44 -5.24 -23.33
C ASP A 28 20.44 -5.15 -22.17
N ASP A 29 19.97 -4.99 -20.93
CA ASP A 29 20.79 -4.84 -19.73
C ASP A 29 20.09 -5.46 -18.51
N SER A 30 20.59 -6.60 -18.06
CA SER A 30 20.02 -7.34 -16.93
C SER A 30 20.09 -6.57 -15.58
N ALA A 31 20.89 -5.53 -15.48
CA ALA A 31 20.93 -4.66 -14.29
C ALA A 31 19.87 -3.56 -14.32
N GLN A 32 19.26 -3.32 -15.47
CA GLN A 32 18.25 -2.29 -15.64
C GLN A 32 16.83 -2.87 -15.55
N TRP A 33 15.97 -2.15 -14.87
CA TRP A 33 14.53 -2.43 -14.83
C TRP A 33 13.75 -1.44 -15.68
N LEU A 34 12.74 -1.96 -16.34
CA LEU A 34 11.73 -1.20 -17.07
C LEU A 34 10.41 -1.31 -16.30
N HIS A 35 9.53 -0.34 -16.48
CA HIS A 35 8.18 -0.42 -15.97
C HIS A 35 7.15 -0.02 -17.03
N PHE A 36 6.01 -0.69 -17.03
CA PHE A 36 4.90 -0.31 -17.89
C PHE A 36 4.12 0.85 -17.26
N THR A 37 3.90 1.89 -18.07
CA THR A 37 3.18 3.11 -17.69
C THR A 37 2.05 3.40 -18.68
N LEU A 38 1.23 4.41 -18.41
CA LEU A 38 0.19 4.87 -19.34
C LEU A 38 0.76 5.41 -20.66
N THR A 39 2.05 5.70 -20.71
CA THR A 39 2.77 6.13 -21.95
C THR A 39 3.63 5.01 -22.54
N GLY A 40 3.42 3.76 -22.11
CA GLY A 40 4.16 2.59 -22.56
C GLY A 40 5.27 2.18 -21.60
N VAL A 41 6.15 1.31 -22.08
CA VAL A 41 7.30 0.80 -21.32
C VAL A 41 8.39 1.87 -21.26
N GLN A 42 8.87 2.18 -20.05
CA GLN A 42 9.87 3.21 -19.80
C GLN A 42 10.96 2.65 -18.88
N PRO A 43 12.19 3.18 -18.93
CA PRO A 43 13.20 2.91 -17.92
C PRO A 43 12.68 3.27 -16.52
N LEU A 44 12.93 2.41 -15.54
CA LEU A 44 12.53 2.67 -14.16
C LEU A 44 13.42 3.74 -13.54
N PRO A 45 12.87 4.92 -13.16
CA PRO A 45 13.69 5.94 -12.51
C PRO A 45 14.07 5.49 -11.09
N ALA A 46 15.36 5.46 -10.77
CA ALA A 46 15.87 5.01 -9.47
C ALA A 46 15.33 5.83 -8.27
N THR A 47 14.95 7.08 -8.49
CA THR A 47 14.42 7.98 -7.45
C THR A 47 12.89 8.02 -7.40
N ALA A 48 12.20 7.32 -8.30
CA ALA A 48 10.74 7.28 -8.27
C ALA A 48 10.28 6.40 -7.11
N PRO A 49 9.28 6.85 -6.34
CA PRO A 49 8.66 5.98 -5.34
C PRO A 49 8.08 4.72 -6.00
N VAL A 50 8.29 3.56 -5.42
CA VAL A 50 7.77 2.29 -5.91
C VAL A 50 6.24 2.32 -5.99
N THR A 51 5.70 1.70 -7.04
CA THR A 51 4.26 1.63 -7.29
C THR A 51 3.85 0.19 -7.59
N HIS A 52 2.57 -0.11 -7.43
CA HIS A 52 2.00 -1.42 -7.71
C HIS A 52 2.55 -2.53 -6.81
N LEU A 53 2.64 -2.20 -5.52
CA LEU A 53 2.93 -3.15 -4.44
C LEU A 53 1.63 -3.70 -3.85
N SER A 54 1.63 -4.99 -3.53
CA SER A 54 0.65 -5.60 -2.64
C SER A 54 0.93 -5.19 -1.18
N TYR A 55 -0.05 -5.41 -0.31
CA TYR A 55 0.17 -5.28 1.13
C TYR A 55 1.27 -6.22 1.62
N PHE A 56 1.31 -7.45 1.10
CA PHE A 56 2.33 -8.43 1.47
C PHE A 56 3.75 -7.95 1.17
N GLU A 57 3.97 -7.40 -0.03
CA GLU A 57 5.28 -6.84 -0.42
C GLU A 57 5.64 -5.62 0.43
N ALA A 58 4.68 -4.73 0.67
CA ALA A 58 4.88 -3.54 1.50
C ALA A 58 5.24 -3.90 2.95
N HIS A 59 4.54 -4.87 3.53
CA HIS A 59 4.82 -5.38 4.87
C HIS A 59 6.19 -6.04 4.94
N ALA A 60 6.49 -6.98 4.03
CA ALA A 60 7.76 -7.69 4.02
C ALA A 60 8.96 -6.75 3.87
N PHE A 61 8.85 -5.73 3.02
CA PHE A 61 9.86 -4.69 2.89
C PHE A 61 10.07 -3.93 4.21
N CYS A 62 9.00 -3.55 4.88
CA CYS A 62 9.11 -2.87 6.18
C CYS A 62 9.81 -3.75 7.21
N GLN A 63 9.45 -5.03 7.31
CA GLN A 63 10.10 -5.97 8.24
C GLN A 63 11.59 -6.13 7.94
N TRP A 64 11.95 -6.31 6.67
CA TRP A 64 13.34 -6.38 6.24
C TRP A 64 14.15 -5.13 6.59
N ALA A 65 13.54 -3.94 6.44
CA ALA A 65 14.18 -2.66 6.73
C ALA A 65 14.22 -2.29 8.22
N GLY A 66 13.66 -3.12 9.11
CA GLY A 66 13.52 -2.81 10.54
C GLY A 66 12.49 -1.69 10.79
N TRP A 67 11.47 -1.62 9.96
CA TRP A 67 10.37 -0.68 10.02
C TRP A 67 9.03 -1.42 10.08
N ARG A 68 7.94 -0.65 10.15
CA ARG A 68 6.58 -1.17 10.01
C ARG A 68 5.73 -0.28 9.09
N LEU A 69 4.59 -0.77 8.67
CA LEU A 69 3.57 0.09 8.11
C LEU A 69 2.92 0.94 9.23
N PRO A 70 2.49 2.17 8.95
CA PRO A 70 1.69 2.94 9.91
C PRO A 70 0.29 2.31 10.05
N THR A 71 -0.37 2.52 11.17
CA THR A 71 -1.82 2.40 11.25
C THR A 71 -2.49 3.49 10.40
N GLU A 72 -3.73 3.29 10.01
CA GLU A 72 -4.47 4.34 9.29
C GLU A 72 -4.63 5.63 10.11
N PHE A 73 -4.66 5.52 11.44
CA PHE A 73 -4.73 6.67 12.33
C PHE A 73 -3.42 7.44 12.40
N GLU A 74 -2.29 6.74 12.51
CA GLU A 74 -0.95 7.35 12.45
C GLU A 74 -0.73 8.06 11.11
N TRP A 75 -1.18 7.43 10.02
CA TRP A 75 -1.10 8.03 8.70
C TRP A 75 -1.90 9.34 8.65
N GLU A 76 -3.15 9.33 9.12
CA GLU A 76 -4.04 10.50 9.09
C GLU A 76 -3.51 11.65 9.94
N VAL A 77 -3.00 11.36 11.14
CA VAL A 77 -2.39 12.37 12.02
C VAL A 77 -1.10 12.92 11.43
N GLY A 78 -0.29 12.08 10.79
CA GLY A 78 0.98 12.49 10.20
C GLY A 78 0.85 13.21 8.85
N ALA A 79 -0.24 12.99 8.12
CA ALA A 79 -0.40 13.46 6.73
C ALA A 79 -0.23 14.98 6.52
N PRO A 80 -0.57 15.87 7.44
CA PRO A 80 -0.26 17.29 7.30
C PRO A 80 1.24 17.63 7.24
N HIS A 81 2.10 16.69 7.65
CA HIS A 81 3.54 16.91 7.78
C HIS A 81 4.37 16.25 6.66
N PHE A 82 3.74 15.60 5.69
CA PHE A 82 4.42 14.98 4.56
C PHE A 82 3.63 15.09 3.25
N ASN A 83 4.33 14.97 2.13
CA ASN A 83 3.69 14.94 0.82
C ASN A 83 3.05 13.57 0.56
N TRP A 84 1.79 13.57 0.15
CA TRP A 84 1.02 12.40 -0.26
C TRP A 84 0.22 12.68 -1.54
N GLY A 85 -0.54 11.69 -2.05
CA GLY A 85 -1.39 11.87 -3.22
C GLY A 85 -0.79 11.33 -4.52
N ARG A 86 0.44 10.82 -4.50
CA ARG A 86 1.07 10.19 -5.67
C ARG A 86 0.74 8.71 -5.79
N ARG A 87 0.55 8.03 -4.66
CA ARG A 87 0.21 6.61 -4.51
C ARG A 87 -0.73 6.42 -3.35
N TRP A 88 -1.63 5.46 -3.48
CA TRP A 88 -2.32 4.92 -2.32
C TRP A 88 -1.31 4.24 -1.42
N GLU A 89 -1.25 4.59 -0.16
CA GLU A 89 -0.26 4.09 0.78
C GLU A 89 -0.88 3.04 1.69
N TRP A 90 -0.34 1.81 1.65
CA TRP A 90 -0.77 0.72 2.51
C TRP A 90 -0.57 1.06 3.98
N THR A 91 -1.55 0.71 4.80
CA THR A 91 -1.46 0.75 6.25
C THR A 91 -1.57 -0.65 6.83
N GLN A 92 -1.14 -0.84 8.08
CA GLN A 92 -1.33 -2.15 8.75
C GLN A 92 -2.75 -2.34 9.29
N SER A 93 -3.66 -1.37 9.10
CA SER A 93 -5.03 -1.45 9.59
C SER A 93 -5.90 -2.31 8.69
N ALA A 94 -6.61 -3.27 9.28
CA ALA A 94 -7.67 -3.97 8.59
C ALA A 94 -8.86 -3.03 8.34
N TYR A 95 -9.56 -3.22 7.22
CA TYR A 95 -10.77 -2.46 6.94
C TYR A 95 -11.92 -2.94 7.80
N GLN A 96 -12.05 -2.32 8.98
CA GLN A 96 -13.06 -2.60 9.99
C GLN A 96 -13.95 -1.38 10.24
N PRO A 97 -15.17 -1.56 10.76
CA PRO A 97 -16.03 -0.45 11.14
C PRO A 97 -15.41 0.33 12.31
N TYR A 98 -15.54 1.65 12.28
CA TYR A 98 -15.22 2.48 13.43
C TYR A 98 -16.27 2.35 14.54
N PRO A 99 -15.91 2.62 15.80
CA PRO A 99 -16.88 2.64 16.88
C PRO A 99 -18.10 3.51 16.53
N GLY A 100 -19.29 2.97 16.76
CA GLY A 100 -20.53 3.66 16.42
C GLY A 100 -20.97 3.58 14.96
N PHE A 101 -20.21 2.93 14.11
CA PHE A 101 -20.63 2.70 12.71
C PHE A 101 -21.99 1.98 12.66
N LYS A 102 -22.92 2.55 11.91
CA LYS A 102 -24.18 1.92 11.57
C LYS A 102 -24.28 1.83 10.05
N ARG A 103 -24.53 0.62 9.58
CA ARG A 103 -24.76 0.41 8.15
C ARG A 103 -26.00 1.20 7.71
N SER A 104 -25.86 2.03 6.69
CA SER A 104 -27.00 2.69 6.07
C SER A 104 -27.92 1.65 5.43
N ALA A 105 -29.23 1.89 5.41
CA ALA A 105 -30.20 1.01 4.79
C ALA A 105 -30.28 1.17 3.26
N ASP A 106 -29.54 2.12 2.71
CA ASP A 106 -29.49 2.40 1.28
C ASP A 106 -28.38 1.58 0.55
N ILE A 107 -28.35 1.72 -0.78
CA ILE A 107 -27.38 1.03 -1.65
C ILE A 107 -25.92 1.35 -1.25
N VAL A 108 -25.65 2.57 -0.79
CA VAL A 108 -24.29 2.99 -0.38
C VAL A 108 -23.86 2.27 0.89
N GLY A 109 -24.80 2.06 1.83
CA GLY A 109 -24.54 1.31 3.06
C GLY A 109 -24.27 -0.17 2.79
N GLU A 110 -24.93 -0.74 1.81
CA GLU A 110 -24.66 -2.12 1.38
C GLU A 110 -23.24 -2.26 0.82
N TYR A 111 -22.79 -1.31 0.03
CA TYR A 111 -21.45 -1.32 -0.54
C TYR A 111 -20.34 -1.34 0.54
N ASN A 112 -20.40 -0.46 1.53
CA ASN A 112 -19.36 -0.36 2.55
C ASN A 112 -19.35 -1.57 3.51
N GLY A 113 -20.49 -1.96 4.04
CA GLY A 113 -20.55 -2.96 5.11
C GLY A 113 -20.08 -4.35 4.71
N LYS A 114 -20.40 -4.80 3.50
CA LYS A 114 -20.06 -6.16 3.04
C LYS A 114 -18.58 -6.35 2.69
N PHE A 115 -17.82 -5.28 2.50
CA PHE A 115 -16.40 -5.34 2.19
C PHE A 115 -15.48 -5.27 3.41
N MET A 116 -16.03 -5.13 4.62
CA MET A 116 -15.25 -5.08 5.87
C MET A 116 -14.81 -6.48 6.33
N VAL A 117 -14.18 -7.22 5.41
CA VAL A 117 -13.63 -8.56 5.67
C VAL A 117 -12.41 -8.80 4.76
N ASN A 118 -11.32 -9.29 5.32
CA ASN A 118 -10.09 -9.67 4.61
C ASN A 118 -9.51 -8.57 3.71
N GLN A 119 -9.73 -7.31 4.06
CA GLN A 119 -9.19 -6.18 3.32
C GLN A 119 -8.33 -5.30 4.20
N GLN A 120 -7.30 -4.70 3.62
CA GLN A 120 -6.41 -3.77 4.27
C GLN A 120 -6.68 -2.34 3.79
N VAL A 121 -6.53 -1.39 4.70
CA VAL A 121 -6.76 0.03 4.40
C VAL A 121 -5.55 0.62 3.69
N LEU A 122 -5.85 1.40 2.63
CA LEU A 122 -4.90 2.34 2.03
C LEU A 122 -5.38 3.77 2.29
N ARG A 123 -4.42 4.66 2.49
CA ARG A 123 -4.67 6.08 2.74
C ARG A 123 -4.07 6.94 1.63
N GLY A 124 -4.54 8.19 1.55
CA GLY A 124 -4.04 9.17 0.61
C GLY A 124 -4.83 9.26 -0.68
N ALA A 125 -4.14 9.16 -1.78
CA ALA A 125 -4.66 9.19 -3.14
C ALA A 125 -3.56 8.73 -4.11
N SER A 126 -3.85 8.61 -5.39
CA SER A 126 -2.86 8.41 -6.43
C SER A 126 -2.91 9.55 -7.45
N PHE A 127 -1.92 9.63 -8.33
CA PHE A 127 -1.92 10.61 -9.41
C PHE A 127 -3.10 10.43 -10.41
N ALA A 128 -3.74 9.24 -10.40
CA ALA A 128 -4.94 8.97 -11.19
C ALA A 128 -6.24 9.37 -10.46
N THR A 129 -6.15 9.82 -9.21
CA THR A 129 -7.32 10.29 -8.46
C THR A 129 -7.76 11.65 -8.98
N PRO A 130 -9.03 11.82 -9.37
CA PRO A 130 -9.52 13.10 -9.88
C PRO A 130 -9.34 14.24 -8.88
N PRO A 131 -9.08 15.47 -9.36
CA PRO A 131 -9.02 16.66 -8.51
C PRO A 131 -10.29 16.81 -7.65
N GLY A 132 -10.11 17.15 -6.37
CA GLY A 132 -11.20 17.34 -5.40
C GLY A 132 -11.73 16.06 -4.76
N HIS A 133 -11.31 14.88 -5.22
CA HIS A 133 -11.71 13.61 -4.60
C HIS A 133 -10.80 13.20 -3.43
N ALA A 134 -9.53 13.58 -3.47
CA ALA A 134 -8.57 13.26 -2.42
C ALA A 134 -8.86 14.02 -1.12
N ARG A 135 -8.87 13.33 0.00
CA ARG A 135 -9.03 13.90 1.35
C ARG A 135 -8.34 13.03 2.40
N LEU A 136 -7.90 13.64 3.49
CA LEU A 136 -7.16 12.97 4.57
C LEU A 136 -7.92 11.79 5.17
N THR A 137 -9.22 11.91 5.29
CA THR A 137 -10.08 10.90 5.94
C THR A 137 -10.53 9.78 5.00
N TYR A 138 -10.16 9.85 3.71
CA TYR A 138 -10.58 8.82 2.76
C TYR A 138 -9.92 7.47 3.10
N ARG A 139 -10.74 6.42 3.15
CA ARG A 139 -10.30 5.04 3.36
C ARG A 139 -10.50 4.27 2.05
N ASN A 140 -9.43 3.98 1.34
CA ASN A 140 -9.45 3.01 0.27
C ASN A 140 -9.13 1.63 0.85
N PHE A 141 -9.56 0.55 0.22
CA PHE A 141 -9.39 -0.80 0.77
C PHE A 141 -9.33 -1.83 -0.35
N PHE A 142 -8.46 -2.82 -0.18
CA PHE A 142 -8.28 -3.93 -1.11
C PHE A 142 -7.81 -5.17 -0.36
N HIS A 143 -7.97 -6.34 -1.00
CA HIS A 143 -7.36 -7.57 -0.54
C HIS A 143 -5.83 -7.44 -0.51
N ALA A 144 -5.20 -8.13 0.44
CA ALA A 144 -3.77 -7.98 0.70
C ALA A 144 -2.85 -8.33 -0.49
N ASN A 145 -3.30 -9.17 -1.40
CA ASN A 145 -2.57 -9.56 -2.61
C ASN A 145 -2.77 -8.62 -3.81
N THR A 146 -3.65 -7.62 -3.71
CA THR A 146 -3.98 -6.72 -4.82
C THR A 146 -2.85 -5.70 -5.02
N ARG A 147 -2.43 -5.46 -6.28
CA ARG A 147 -1.34 -4.53 -6.60
C ARG A 147 -1.47 -3.79 -7.93
N TRP A 148 -2.62 -3.89 -8.62
CA TRP A 148 -2.88 -3.17 -9.87
C TRP A 148 -3.22 -1.69 -9.67
N GLN A 149 -3.76 -1.31 -8.53
CA GLN A 149 -4.02 0.08 -8.15
C GLN A 149 -2.69 0.78 -7.82
N TYR A 150 -2.48 2.00 -8.14
CA TYR A 150 -1.25 2.75 -7.87
C TYR A 150 -0.89 2.76 -6.37
N SER A 151 -0.66 1.57 -5.81
CA SER A 151 -0.35 1.33 -4.41
C SER A 151 1.14 1.36 -4.14
N GLY A 152 1.51 1.91 -3.02
CA GLY A 152 2.86 1.96 -2.51
C GLY A 152 2.83 1.90 -0.98
N LEU A 153 3.89 2.38 -0.34
CA LEU A 153 3.99 2.39 1.10
C LEU A 153 4.68 3.66 1.60
N ARG A 154 4.40 4.00 2.84
CA ARG A 154 5.17 4.94 3.67
C ARG A 154 5.51 4.19 4.96
N PRO A 155 6.80 3.92 5.23
CA PRO A 155 7.19 3.23 6.44
C PRO A 155 7.08 4.14 7.66
N ALA A 156 6.83 3.52 8.81
CA ALA A 156 6.88 4.13 10.13
C ALA A 156 7.93 3.44 11.00
N ARG A 157 8.44 4.14 11.97
CA ARG A 157 9.29 3.60 13.04
C ARG A 157 8.66 3.88 14.38
N ASP A 158 8.79 2.95 15.29
CA ASP A 158 8.47 3.22 16.68
C ASP A 158 9.51 4.17 17.29
N PRO A 159 9.11 5.03 18.21
CA PRO A 159 10.05 5.88 18.92
C PRO A 159 11.15 5.00 19.55
N ILE A 160 12.40 5.45 19.44
CA ILE A 160 13.50 4.78 20.18
C ILE A 160 13.19 4.98 21.65
N THR A 161 12.71 3.94 22.29
CA THR A 161 12.55 3.92 23.75
C THR A 161 13.97 3.96 24.33
N LYS A 162 14.41 5.15 24.78
CA LYS A 162 15.60 5.20 25.63
C LYS A 162 15.30 4.34 26.85
N ALA A 163 15.99 3.21 26.95
CA ALA A 163 15.99 2.47 28.20
C ALA A 163 16.37 3.49 29.30
N LEU A 164 15.47 3.68 30.25
CA LEU A 164 15.78 4.42 31.46
C LEU A 164 16.81 3.56 32.21
N SER A 165 18.08 3.94 32.09
CA SER A 165 19.20 3.37 32.83
C SER A 165 19.15 3.89 34.27
#